data_b6c541d314b349be5b13f686ff3a601e
#
_entry.id   b6c541d314b349be5b13f686ff3a601e
#
_cell.length_a   1.000
_cell.length_b   1.000
_cell.length_c   1.000
_cell.angle_alpha   90.00
_cell.angle_beta   90.00
_cell.angle_gamma   90.00
#
_symmetry.space_group_name_H-M   'P 1'
#
loop_
_entity.id
_entity.type
_entity.pdbx_description
1 polymer ?
#
loop_
_entity_poly.entity_id
_entity_poly.type
_entity_poly.pdbx_seq_one_letter_code
_entity_poly.pdbx_strand_id
1 'polypeptide(L)'
;MDLAAEFYLQTVETVFVRHALPKGEMTHRGVRIDPASIRRVALLTVEGENDDISGVGQTEAAHRLCVNIPASRKAHWLQPEVGHYGVFNGSRFRAEIVPRVADFVLSNNAARARSLGKRAPKRAGASATSNGAMLAAPIALVSAANE
;
A
#
# COMPACT_ATOMS: atom_id res chain seq x y z
N MET A 1 -18.24 -7.03 25.21
CA MET A 1 -17.14 -6.07 25.54
C MET A 1 -17.80 -4.74 25.81
N ASP A 2 -17.57 -4.20 27.01
CA ASP A 2 -18.20 -2.95 27.41
C ASP A 2 -17.29 -1.80 27.02
N LEU A 3 -17.80 -0.86 26.23
CA LEU A 3 -17.11 0.38 25.89
C LEU A 3 -17.60 1.50 26.80
N ALA A 4 -16.69 2.38 27.22
CA ALA A 4 -17.09 3.61 27.92
C ALA A 4 -17.99 4.44 27.00
N ALA A 5 -19.12 4.92 27.53
CA ALA A 5 -20.11 5.68 26.76
C ALA A 5 -19.49 6.93 26.09
N GLU A 6 -18.62 7.61 26.80
CA GLU A 6 -17.91 8.79 26.31
C GLU A 6 -17.04 8.49 25.10
N PHE A 7 -16.31 7.36 25.13
CA PHE A 7 -15.49 6.92 24.01
C PHE A 7 -16.37 6.60 22.79
N TYR A 8 -17.46 5.89 22.99
CA TYR A 8 -18.40 5.56 21.92
C TYR A 8 -18.97 6.82 21.28
N LEU A 9 -19.52 7.72 22.09
CA LEU A 9 -20.11 8.98 21.59
C LEU A 9 -19.10 9.86 20.89
N GLN A 10 -17.89 10.00 21.45
CA GLN A 10 -16.82 10.75 20.80
C GLN A 10 -16.41 10.15 19.46
N THR A 11 -16.35 8.82 19.37
CA THR A 11 -16.02 8.12 18.12
C THR A 11 -17.08 8.37 17.07
N VAL A 12 -18.35 8.17 17.42
CA VAL A 12 -19.48 8.38 16.50
C VAL A 12 -19.50 9.83 15.99
N GLU A 13 -19.40 10.80 16.88
CA GLU A 13 -19.40 12.20 16.49
C GLU A 13 -18.18 12.55 15.61
N THR A 14 -16.99 12.19 16.04
CA THR A 14 -15.74 12.61 15.37
C THR A 14 -15.57 11.94 14.01
N VAL A 15 -15.86 10.64 13.94
CA VAL A 15 -15.60 9.84 12.74
C VAL A 15 -16.79 9.86 11.77
N PHE A 16 -17.99 9.56 12.27
CA PHE A 16 -19.15 9.31 11.40
C PHE A 16 -20.02 10.55 11.16
N VAL A 17 -20.11 11.48 12.10
CA VAL A 17 -20.92 12.70 11.93
C VAL A 17 -20.07 13.83 11.36
N ARG A 18 -18.95 14.14 11.98
CA ARG A 18 -18.12 15.28 11.59
C ARG A 18 -17.14 14.95 10.48
N HIS A 19 -16.74 13.68 10.31
CA HIS A 19 -15.67 13.28 9.39
C HIS A 19 -14.38 14.09 9.63
N ALA A 20 -14.00 14.24 10.89
CA ALA A 20 -13.01 15.22 11.31
C ALA A 20 -11.60 14.96 10.73
N LEU A 21 -11.20 13.69 10.57
CA LEU A 21 -9.88 13.36 10.03
C LEU A 21 -9.70 13.80 8.57
N PRO A 22 -10.59 13.42 7.63
CA PRO A 22 -10.47 13.86 6.23
C PRO A 22 -10.64 15.37 6.05
N LYS A 23 -11.37 16.04 6.92
CA LYS A 23 -11.51 17.52 6.92
C LYS A 23 -10.31 18.23 7.56
N GLY A 24 -9.37 17.48 8.18
CA GLY A 24 -8.24 18.04 8.89
C GLY A 24 -8.61 18.78 10.18
N GLU A 25 -9.75 18.45 10.78
CA GLU A 25 -10.27 19.03 12.01
C GLU A 25 -10.01 18.14 13.23
N MET A 26 -9.53 16.92 13.01
CA MET A 26 -9.29 15.99 14.10
C MET A 26 -8.14 16.44 14.97
N THR A 27 -8.35 16.40 16.29
CA THR A 27 -7.33 16.73 17.29
C THR A 27 -7.16 15.62 18.30
N HIS A 28 -5.96 15.46 18.85
CA HIS A 28 -5.68 14.63 19.99
C HIS A 28 -4.93 15.45 21.03
N ARG A 29 -5.50 15.55 22.26
CA ARG A 29 -4.93 16.36 23.36
C ARG A 29 -4.64 17.82 22.93
N GLY A 30 -5.53 18.42 22.15
CA GLY A 30 -5.38 19.79 21.65
C GLY A 30 -4.43 19.95 20.47
N VAL A 31 -3.74 18.88 20.04
CA VAL A 31 -2.85 18.92 18.88
C VAL A 31 -3.59 18.39 17.64
N ARG A 32 -3.55 19.16 16.56
CA ARG A 32 -4.15 18.76 15.29
C ARG A 32 -3.43 17.54 14.70
N ILE A 33 -4.20 16.57 14.23
CA ILE A 33 -3.69 15.39 13.51
C ILE A 33 -3.54 15.76 12.04
N ASP A 34 -2.33 15.61 11.51
CA ASP A 34 -2.02 15.87 10.11
C ASP A 34 -1.41 14.62 9.46
N PRO A 35 -2.21 13.81 8.71
CA PRO A 35 -1.69 12.66 7.97
C PRO A 35 -0.64 13.02 6.90
N ALA A 36 -0.63 14.26 6.41
CA ALA A 36 0.36 14.72 5.45
C ALA A 36 1.77 14.83 6.07
N SER A 37 1.88 14.84 7.40
CA SER A 37 3.16 14.78 8.09
C SER A 37 3.91 13.45 7.89
N ILE A 38 3.20 12.38 7.48
CA ILE A 38 3.79 11.07 7.22
C ILE A 38 4.54 11.09 5.88
N ARG A 39 5.86 10.87 5.91
CA ARG A 39 6.75 10.98 4.74
C ARG A 39 7.64 9.76 4.51
N ARG A 40 7.95 9.01 5.56
CA ARG A 40 8.98 7.96 5.55
C ARG A 40 8.43 6.55 5.56
N VAL A 41 7.22 6.38 6.06
CA VAL A 41 6.54 5.08 6.17
C VAL A 41 5.97 4.69 4.83
N ALA A 42 6.07 3.43 4.45
CA ALA A 42 5.34 2.89 3.32
C ALA A 42 3.90 2.54 3.75
N LEU A 43 2.94 2.75 2.87
CA LEU A 43 1.52 2.55 3.13
C LEU A 43 0.96 1.45 2.22
N LEU A 44 0.54 0.35 2.83
CA LEU A 44 -0.29 -0.66 2.17
C LEU A 44 -1.67 -0.65 2.81
N THR A 45 -2.70 -0.60 1.99
CA THR A 45 -4.09 -0.79 2.42
C THR A 45 -4.66 -2.03 1.75
N VAL A 46 -5.46 -2.79 2.51
CA VAL A 46 -6.12 -4.00 2.03
C VAL A 46 -7.60 -3.90 2.37
N GLU A 47 -8.45 -4.18 1.41
CA GLU A 47 -9.92 -4.20 1.56
C GLU A 47 -10.48 -5.53 1.06
N GLY A 48 -11.62 -5.93 1.60
CA GLY A 48 -12.41 -7.06 1.10
C GLY A 48 -13.48 -6.57 0.14
N GLU A 49 -13.64 -7.22 -1.01
CA GLU A 49 -14.65 -6.86 -2.01
C GLU A 49 -16.07 -6.91 -1.44
N ASN A 50 -16.34 -7.91 -0.58
CA ASN A 50 -17.65 -8.13 0.05
C ASN A 50 -17.66 -7.69 1.53
N ASP A 51 -16.79 -6.75 1.91
CA ASP A 51 -16.75 -6.23 3.27
C ASP A 51 -17.91 -5.26 3.50
N ASP A 52 -18.86 -5.68 4.35
CA ASP A 52 -20.05 -4.93 4.72
C ASP A 52 -19.86 -4.04 5.96
N ILE A 53 -18.72 -4.14 6.63
CA ILE A 53 -18.37 -3.33 7.81
C ILE A 53 -17.46 -2.19 7.41
N SER A 54 -16.41 -2.48 6.65
CA SER A 54 -15.48 -1.50 6.10
C SER A 54 -15.55 -1.56 4.57
N GLY A 55 -16.53 -0.86 4.01
CA GLY A 55 -16.81 -0.90 2.58
C GLY A 55 -15.63 -0.45 1.72
N VAL A 56 -15.63 -0.90 0.47
CA VAL A 56 -14.59 -0.59 -0.52
C VAL A 56 -14.36 0.91 -0.64
N GLY A 57 -13.10 1.31 -0.62
CA GLY A 57 -12.65 2.71 -0.69
C GLY A 57 -12.42 3.36 0.67
N GLN A 58 -12.87 2.76 1.77
CA GLN A 58 -12.69 3.36 3.10
C GLN A 58 -11.23 3.36 3.55
N THR A 59 -10.52 2.26 3.41
CA THR A 59 -9.10 2.23 3.78
C THR A 59 -8.23 2.83 2.68
N GLU A 60 -8.63 2.68 1.40
CA GLU A 60 -7.97 3.34 0.28
C GLU A 60 -7.92 4.86 0.45
N ALA A 61 -8.93 5.46 1.08
CA ALA A 61 -8.98 6.88 1.37
C ALA A 61 -7.73 7.40 2.12
N ALA A 62 -7.04 6.56 2.90
CA ALA A 62 -5.79 6.92 3.57
C ALA A 62 -4.70 7.38 2.60
N HIS A 63 -4.71 6.88 1.36
CA HIS A 63 -3.76 7.32 0.32
C HIS A 63 -3.93 8.78 -0.08
N ARG A 64 -5.16 9.30 0.00
CA ARG A 64 -5.48 10.71 -0.28
C ARG A 64 -5.14 11.63 0.90
N LEU A 65 -5.13 11.10 2.12
CA LEU A 65 -4.75 11.85 3.32
C LEU A 65 -3.23 11.90 3.49
N CYS A 66 -2.53 10.79 3.22
CA CYS A 66 -1.09 10.67 3.33
C CYS A 66 -0.37 11.13 2.04
N VAL A 67 -0.62 12.38 1.63
CA VAL A 67 -0.18 12.92 0.34
C VAL A 67 1.34 12.97 0.17
N ASN A 68 2.09 13.10 1.25
CA ASN A 68 3.55 13.22 1.22
C ASN A 68 4.30 11.88 1.25
N ILE A 69 3.60 10.75 1.27
CA ILE A 69 4.21 9.45 1.02
C ILE A 69 4.40 9.32 -0.49
N PRO A 70 5.62 9.04 -0.99
CA PRO A 70 5.86 8.83 -2.43
C PRO A 70 5.00 7.70 -3.01
N ALA A 71 4.54 7.84 -4.24
CA ALA A 71 3.72 6.83 -4.91
C ALA A 71 4.40 5.45 -4.95
N SER A 72 5.73 5.40 -5.10
CA SER A 72 6.52 4.17 -5.08
C SER A 72 6.51 3.44 -3.73
N ARG A 73 5.98 4.05 -2.68
CA ARG A 73 5.83 3.48 -1.33
C ARG A 73 4.36 3.31 -0.93
N LYS A 74 3.45 3.47 -1.87
CA LYS A 74 2.02 3.27 -1.66
C LYS A 74 1.55 2.06 -2.46
N ALA A 75 0.73 1.20 -1.86
CA ALA A 75 0.03 0.11 -2.53
C ALA A 75 -1.36 -0.06 -1.93
N HIS A 76 -2.30 -0.41 -2.78
CA HIS A 76 -3.66 -0.79 -2.38
C HIS A 76 -3.98 -2.15 -2.98
N TRP A 77 -4.66 -2.98 -2.21
CA TRP A 77 -5.14 -4.28 -2.66
C TRP A 77 -6.60 -4.50 -2.25
N LEU A 78 -7.46 -4.65 -3.24
CA LEU A 78 -8.82 -5.12 -3.06
C LEU A 78 -8.83 -6.65 -3.22
N GLN A 79 -9.11 -7.36 -2.12
CA GLN A 79 -9.15 -8.82 -2.12
C GLN A 79 -10.51 -9.31 -2.62
N PRO A 80 -10.56 -10.02 -3.77
CA PRO A 80 -11.81 -10.53 -4.31
C PRO A 80 -12.48 -11.56 -3.39
N GLU A 81 -13.81 -11.59 -3.41
CA GLU A 81 -14.66 -12.60 -2.82
C GLU A 81 -14.45 -12.84 -1.31
N VAL A 82 -13.98 -11.85 -0.56
CA VAL A 82 -13.89 -11.92 0.90
C VAL A 82 -14.67 -10.79 1.55
N GLY A 83 -15.32 -11.12 2.66
CA GLY A 83 -15.91 -10.16 3.59
C GLY A 83 -14.91 -9.73 4.65
N HIS A 84 -15.40 -8.98 5.65
CA HIS A 84 -14.59 -8.36 6.70
C HIS A 84 -13.58 -9.30 7.36
N TYR A 85 -14.02 -10.46 7.82
CA TYR A 85 -13.13 -11.43 8.49
C TYR A 85 -12.14 -12.10 7.52
N GLY A 86 -12.48 -12.18 6.23
CA GLY A 86 -11.63 -12.78 5.20
C GLY A 86 -10.36 -12.00 4.92
N VAL A 87 -10.31 -10.71 5.30
CA VAL A 87 -9.10 -9.88 5.19
C VAL A 87 -8.07 -10.19 6.28
N PHE A 88 -8.45 -10.91 7.33
CA PHE A 88 -7.60 -11.20 8.49
C PHE A 88 -7.32 -12.69 8.71
N ASN A 89 -8.14 -13.57 8.16
CA ASN A 89 -7.98 -15.01 8.32
C ASN A 89 -8.55 -15.80 7.14
N GLY A 90 -8.43 -17.14 7.22
CA GLY A 90 -8.97 -18.04 6.21
C GLY A 90 -7.95 -18.46 5.14
N SER A 91 -8.43 -19.23 4.17
CA SER A 91 -7.57 -19.78 3.11
C SER A 91 -7.06 -18.67 2.17
N ARG A 92 -7.94 -17.76 1.74
CA ARG A 92 -7.57 -16.63 0.86
C ARG A 92 -6.61 -15.66 1.54
N PHE A 93 -6.82 -15.36 2.83
CA PHE A 93 -5.87 -14.56 3.60
C PHE A 93 -4.46 -15.17 3.53
N ARG A 94 -4.34 -16.46 3.82
CA ARG A 94 -3.04 -17.15 3.81
C ARG A 94 -2.43 -17.26 2.42
N ALA A 95 -3.25 -17.53 1.41
CA ALA A 95 -2.76 -17.77 0.05
C ALA A 95 -2.46 -16.49 -0.72
N GLU A 96 -3.20 -15.41 -0.48
CA GLU A 96 -3.15 -14.21 -1.33
C GLU A 96 -2.74 -12.94 -0.59
N ILE A 97 -3.29 -12.67 0.60
CA ILE A 97 -3.01 -11.43 1.34
C ILE A 97 -1.64 -11.50 2.03
N VAL A 98 -1.36 -12.59 2.76
CA VAL A 98 -0.09 -12.75 3.49
C VAL A 98 1.13 -12.60 2.58
N PRO A 99 1.21 -13.26 1.41
CA PRO A 99 2.35 -13.06 0.50
C PRO A 99 2.51 -11.62 0.03
N ARG A 100 1.40 -10.92 -0.29
CA ARG A 100 1.43 -9.51 -0.71
C ARG A 100 1.95 -8.59 0.40
N VAL A 101 1.47 -8.81 1.62
CA VAL A 101 1.96 -8.06 2.79
C VAL A 101 3.45 -8.31 3.01
N ALA A 102 3.88 -9.57 2.92
CA ALA A 102 5.28 -9.95 3.07
C ALA A 102 6.17 -9.29 1.99
N ASP A 103 5.76 -9.34 0.74
CA ASP A 103 6.48 -8.73 -0.39
C ASP A 103 6.56 -7.20 -0.22
N PHE A 104 5.47 -6.57 0.17
CA PHE A 104 5.45 -5.14 0.43
C PHE A 104 6.40 -4.74 1.56
N VAL A 105 6.37 -5.46 2.68
CA VAL A 105 7.28 -5.22 3.81
C VAL A 105 8.74 -5.41 3.39
N LEU A 106 9.05 -6.51 2.69
CA LEU A 106 10.41 -6.80 2.24
C LEU A 106 10.92 -5.76 1.22
N SER A 107 10.07 -5.33 0.30
CA SER A 107 10.40 -4.32 -0.72
C SER A 107 10.66 -2.95 -0.12
N ASN A 108 9.98 -2.61 0.96
CA ASN A 108 10.12 -1.32 1.65
C ASN A 108 11.11 -1.35 2.82
N ASN A 109 11.80 -2.47 3.05
CA ASN A 109 12.79 -2.59 4.13
C ASN A 109 14.12 -1.93 3.71
N ALA A 110 14.39 -0.75 4.24
CA ALA A 110 15.60 0.03 3.94
C ALA A 110 16.91 -0.67 4.36
N ALA A 111 16.89 -1.58 5.34
CA ALA A 111 18.05 -2.37 5.74
C ALA A 111 18.42 -3.39 4.65
N ARG A 112 17.40 -4.06 4.06
CA ARG A 112 17.60 -5.00 2.96
C ARG A 112 18.09 -4.29 1.68
N ALA A 113 17.53 -3.12 1.35
CA ALA A 113 17.98 -2.33 0.20
C ALA A 113 19.47 -1.96 0.32
N ARG A 114 19.93 -1.58 1.52
CA ARG A 114 21.35 -1.29 1.78
C ARG A 114 22.25 -2.52 1.70
N SER A 115 21.77 -3.70 2.10
CA SER A 115 22.54 -4.94 2.02
C SER A 115 22.69 -5.43 0.58
N LEU A 116 21.65 -5.28 -0.24
CA LEU A 116 21.69 -5.63 -1.67
C LEU A 116 22.58 -4.66 -2.46
N GLY A 117 22.52 -3.36 -2.15
CA GLY A 117 23.39 -2.36 -2.77
C GLY A 117 24.89 -2.56 -2.48
N LYS A 118 25.23 -3.15 -1.30
CA LYS A 118 26.61 -3.50 -0.95
C LYS A 118 27.10 -4.81 -1.61
N ARG A 119 26.20 -5.61 -2.18
CA ARG A 119 26.52 -6.88 -2.87
C ARG A 119 26.62 -6.74 -4.39
N ALA A 120 26.40 -5.56 -4.97
CA ALA A 120 26.65 -5.34 -6.39
C ALA A 120 28.13 -5.60 -6.67
N PRO A 121 28.47 -6.53 -7.58
CA PRO A 121 29.88 -6.83 -7.87
C PRO A 121 30.51 -5.56 -8.46
N LYS A 122 31.66 -5.16 -7.89
CA LYS A 122 32.54 -4.17 -8.47
C LYS A 122 32.89 -4.70 -9.87
N ARG A 123 32.36 -4.08 -10.91
CA ARG A 123 32.71 -4.42 -12.30
C ARG A 123 34.24 -4.35 -12.42
N ALA A 124 34.85 -5.52 -12.55
CA ALA A 124 36.22 -5.61 -13.00
C ALA A 124 36.27 -5.00 -14.41
N GLY A 125 37.18 -4.04 -14.61
CA GLY A 125 37.38 -3.42 -15.88
C GLY A 125 37.65 -4.48 -16.95
N ALA A 126 36.79 -4.53 -17.96
CA ALA A 126 37.05 -5.29 -19.18
C ALA A 126 37.45 -4.28 -20.24
N SER A 127 38.69 -4.42 -20.69
CA SER A 127 39.27 -3.74 -21.83
C SER A 127 38.43 -4.03 -23.08
N ALA A 128 38.26 -3.01 -23.87
CA ALA A 128 37.64 -3.07 -25.19
C ALA A 128 38.39 -4.04 -26.13
N THR A 129 37.67 -4.93 -26.77
CA THR A 129 37.99 -5.40 -28.14
C THR A 129 36.68 -5.50 -28.90
N SER A 130 36.68 -4.74 -30.00
CA SER A 130 35.67 -4.70 -31.05
C SER A 130 35.52 -6.07 -31.73
N ASN A 131 34.33 -6.49 -32.04
CA ASN A 131 33.92 -6.91 -33.38
C ASN A 131 32.49 -7.43 -33.46
N GLY A 132 31.79 -7.05 -34.50
CA GLY A 132 30.82 -7.90 -35.18
C GLY A 132 29.34 -7.60 -34.93
N ALA A 133 28.80 -6.93 -35.91
CA ALA A 133 27.38 -6.74 -36.18
C ALA A 133 26.56 -8.06 -36.21
N MET A 134 25.31 -8.02 -35.85
CA MET A 134 24.16 -8.37 -36.72
C MET A 134 22.85 -8.43 -35.99
N LEU A 135 21.91 -7.66 -36.41
CA LEU A 135 20.47 -7.85 -36.66
C LEU A 135 19.68 -8.86 -35.82
N ALA A 136 18.65 -8.38 -35.13
CA ALA A 136 17.32 -8.95 -35.29
C ALA A 136 16.23 -8.05 -34.67
N ALA A 137 15.13 -8.03 -35.36
CA ALA A 137 13.99 -7.17 -35.41
C ALA A 137 13.06 -7.16 -34.18
N PRO A 138 12.10 -6.22 -34.15
CA PRO A 138 11.15 -6.07 -33.04
C PRO A 138 9.97 -7.05 -33.19
N ILE A 139 9.50 -7.56 -32.07
CA ILE A 139 8.25 -8.32 -32.03
C ILE A 139 7.11 -7.38 -31.69
N ALA A 140 6.12 -7.47 -32.56
CA ALA A 140 4.94 -6.65 -32.66
C ALA A 140 3.98 -6.71 -31.48
N LEU A 141 3.41 -5.56 -31.21
CA LEU A 141 2.15 -5.30 -30.53
C LEU A 141 1.03 -6.14 -31.16
N VAL A 142 0.28 -6.89 -30.38
CA VAL A 142 -1.04 -7.37 -30.77
C VAL A 142 -2.07 -6.72 -29.87
N SER A 143 -2.76 -5.75 -30.47
CA SER A 143 -4.02 -5.19 -30.05
C SER A 143 -5.11 -6.23 -30.36
N ALA A 144 -5.99 -6.52 -29.42
CA ALA A 144 -7.31 -7.05 -29.71
C ALA A 144 -8.33 -6.31 -28.85
N ALA A 145 -9.09 -5.51 -29.57
CA ALA A 145 -10.35 -4.93 -29.11
C ALA A 145 -11.48 -5.92 -29.43
N ASN A 146 -12.62 -5.68 -28.75
CA ASN A 146 -13.99 -6.19 -29.02
C ASN A 146 -14.27 -7.63 -28.53
N GLU A 147 -15.25 -7.82 -27.72
CA GLU A 147 -16.69 -7.51 -27.65
C GLU A 147 -17.19 -7.59 -26.21
#